data_918eef0d484893d911a3f3bad51f71ef
#
_entry.id   918eef0d484893d911a3f3bad51f71ef
#
_cell.length_a   1.000
_cell.length_b   1.000
_cell.length_c   1.000
_cell.angle_alpha   90.00
_cell.angle_beta   90.00
_cell.angle_gamma   90.00
#
_symmetry.space_group_name_H-M   'P 1'
#
loop_
_entity.id
_entity.type
_entity.pdbx_description
1 polymer ?
#
loop_
_entity_poly.entity_id
_entity_poly.type
_entity_poly.pdbx_seq_one_letter_code
_entity_poly.pdbx_strand_id
1 'polypeptide(L)'
;MINSTKNEKTIGITGASGALGKELTKLFRQKGYRVIGFTHSKTNYEINLESPNEWIKWECGKESSLKKQLEKIDILILNHGIYDLSREYSNYEKSIEINALSKFKFLNLFEDIALTNESTIKK
;
A
#
# COMPACT_ATOMS: atom_id res chain seq x y z
N MET A 1 -10.11 20.05 19.66
CA MET A 1 -9.93 19.92 19.10
C MET A 1 -9.62 19.31 18.11
N ILE A 2 -9.19 19.45 17.83
CA ILE A 2 -8.56 18.88 16.87
C ILE A 2 -8.90 17.52 16.51
N ASN A 3 -9.24 16.71 17.37
CA ASN A 3 -9.62 15.35 17.11
C ASN A 3 -10.85 15.23 16.28
N SER A 4 -11.61 16.30 16.19
CA SER A 4 -12.81 16.26 15.39
C SER A 4 -12.53 16.02 13.92
N THR A 5 -11.29 16.24 13.48
CA THR A 5 -10.92 16.01 12.09
C THR A 5 -10.19 14.70 11.89
N LYS A 6 -9.91 13.98 12.97
CA LYS A 6 -9.17 12.74 12.85
C LYS A 6 -10.06 11.62 12.33
N ASN A 7 -9.57 10.93 11.33
CA ASN A 7 -10.27 9.79 10.76
C ASN A 7 -9.65 8.53 11.31
N GLU A 8 -10.46 7.63 11.82
CA GLU A 8 -9.95 6.42 12.43
C GLU A 8 -9.58 5.33 11.44
N LYS A 9 -9.94 5.51 10.18
CA LYS A 9 -9.62 4.51 9.19
C LYS A 9 -8.16 4.56 8.79
N THR A 10 -7.63 3.41 8.46
CA THR A 10 -6.25 3.26 8.02
C THR A 10 -6.22 2.95 6.54
N ILE A 11 -5.44 3.71 5.80
CA ILE A 11 -5.28 3.53 4.37
C ILE A 11 -3.90 2.97 4.09
N GLY A 12 -3.84 1.88 3.33
CA GLY A 12 -2.59 1.33 2.87
C GLY A 12 -2.35 1.75 1.43
N ILE A 13 -1.16 2.22 1.12
CA ILE A 13 -0.82 2.65 -0.22
C ILE A 13 0.43 1.91 -0.68
N THR A 14 0.30 1.10 -1.73
CA THR A 14 1.47 0.46 -2.32
C THR A 14 2.13 1.47 -3.25
N GLY A 15 3.44 1.35 -3.42
CA GLY A 15 4.19 2.32 -4.22
C GLY A 15 4.23 3.69 -3.56
N ALA A 16 4.22 3.72 -2.23
CA ALA A 16 4.10 4.97 -1.49
C ALA A 16 5.31 5.90 -1.64
N SER A 17 6.45 5.35 -2.04
CA SER A 17 7.66 6.16 -2.21
C SER A 17 7.74 6.83 -3.58
N GLY A 18 6.85 6.48 -4.51
CA GLY A 18 6.81 7.11 -5.83
C GLY A 18 6.11 8.44 -5.82
N ALA A 19 6.13 9.12 -6.96
CA ALA A 19 5.57 10.47 -7.05
C ALA A 19 4.09 10.53 -6.70
N LEU A 20 3.29 9.66 -7.29
CA LEU A 20 1.85 9.67 -7.00
C LEU A 20 1.59 9.17 -5.58
N GLY A 21 2.35 8.16 -5.14
CA GLY A 21 2.19 7.65 -3.78
C GLY A 21 2.44 8.70 -2.72
N LYS A 22 3.43 9.56 -2.95
CA LYS A 22 3.73 10.65 -2.02
C LYS A 22 2.59 11.64 -1.96
N GLU A 23 2.02 11.98 -3.11
CA GLU A 23 0.91 12.94 -3.14
C GLU A 23 -0.35 12.37 -2.50
N LEU A 24 -0.62 11.10 -2.74
CA LEU A 24 -1.76 10.44 -2.11
C LEU A 24 -1.59 10.39 -0.59
N THR A 25 -0.39 10.08 -0.14
CA THR A 25 -0.08 10.03 1.28
C THR A 25 -0.34 11.38 1.93
N LYS A 26 0.19 12.43 1.31
CA LYS A 26 0.03 13.78 1.82
C LYS A 26 -1.46 14.16 1.92
N LEU A 27 -2.20 13.85 0.88
CA LEU A 27 -3.63 14.15 0.84
C LEU A 27 -4.38 13.45 1.98
N PHE A 28 -4.15 12.15 2.13
CA PHE A 28 -4.89 11.41 3.15
C PHE A 28 -4.45 11.77 4.56
N ARG A 29 -3.15 12.07 4.75
CA ARG A 29 -2.71 12.54 6.05
C ARG A 29 -3.39 13.87 6.40
N GLN A 30 -3.55 14.75 5.42
CA GLN A 30 -4.24 16.02 5.65
C GLN A 30 -5.70 15.82 6.02
N LYS A 31 -6.30 14.75 5.56
CA LYS A 31 -7.69 14.44 5.88
C LYS A 31 -7.86 13.66 7.17
N GLY A 32 -6.76 13.42 7.87
CA GLY A 32 -6.81 12.78 9.18
C GLY A 32 -6.72 11.27 9.18
N TYR A 33 -6.50 10.66 8.02
CA TYR A 33 -6.33 9.21 7.96
C TYR A 33 -4.96 8.79 8.43
N ARG A 34 -4.90 7.60 9.00
CA ARG A 34 -3.62 6.96 9.25
C ARG A 34 -3.21 6.29 7.95
N VAL A 35 -1.96 6.47 7.53
CA VAL A 35 -1.46 5.93 6.26
C VAL A 35 -0.31 4.98 6.52
N ILE A 36 -0.40 3.78 5.94
CA ILE A 36 0.67 2.82 5.93
C ILE A 36 1.19 2.74 4.50
N GLY A 37 2.47 3.03 4.32
CA GLY A 37 3.08 3.02 3.00
C GLY A 37 3.83 1.75 2.75
N PHE A 38 3.52 1.07 1.66
CA PHE A 38 4.23 -0.14 1.24
C PHE A 38 5.18 0.22 0.13
N THR A 39 6.43 -0.20 0.26
CA THR A 39 7.45 0.12 -0.73
C THR A 39 8.46 -1.02 -0.84
N HIS A 40 9.08 -1.15 -2.01
CA HIS A 40 10.20 -2.07 -2.14
C HIS A 40 11.50 -1.30 -2.37
N SER A 41 11.46 0.00 -2.18
CA SER A 41 12.65 0.84 -2.29
C SER A 41 13.59 0.60 -1.12
N LYS A 42 14.89 0.78 -1.37
CA LYS A 42 15.91 0.62 -0.33
C LYS A 42 16.34 1.94 0.28
N THR A 43 15.71 3.04 -0.12
CA THR A 43 16.12 4.34 0.39
C THR A 43 15.66 4.52 1.84
N ASN A 44 16.26 5.47 2.50
CA ASN A 44 15.84 5.82 3.86
C ASN A 44 14.46 6.42 3.80
N TYR A 45 13.65 6.06 4.78
CA TYR A 45 12.28 6.54 4.83
C TYR A 45 12.16 7.62 5.89
N GLU A 46 11.71 8.78 5.47
CA GLU A 46 11.49 9.87 6.40
C GLU A 46 10.12 9.74 7.05
N ILE A 47 10.07 10.11 8.32
CA ILE A 47 8.80 10.16 9.04
C ILE A 47 8.55 11.62 9.37
N ASN A 48 7.52 12.19 8.78
CA ASN A 48 7.16 13.59 9.03
C ASN A 48 5.65 13.73 8.83
N LEU A 49 5.17 14.96 8.77
CA LEU A 49 3.72 15.19 8.70
C LEU A 49 3.13 14.85 7.33
N GLU A 50 3.97 14.67 6.32
CA GLU A 50 3.48 14.35 4.97
C GLU A 50 3.87 12.94 4.54
N SER A 51 4.60 12.22 5.34
CA SER A 51 4.98 10.85 5.01
C SER A 51 3.94 9.88 5.57
N PRO A 52 3.99 8.62 5.18
CA PRO A 52 3.16 7.62 5.85
C PRO A 52 3.46 7.60 7.34
N ASN A 53 2.47 7.21 8.12
CA ASN A 53 2.67 7.01 9.55
C ASN A 53 3.58 5.82 9.81
N GLU A 54 3.57 4.87 8.89
CA GLU A 54 4.35 3.65 9.02
C GLU A 54 4.79 3.22 7.62
N TRP A 55 6.03 2.76 7.50
CA TRP A 55 6.55 2.23 6.24
C TRP A 55 6.71 0.73 6.36
N ILE A 56 6.31 0.01 5.32
CA ILE A 56 6.49 -1.43 5.25
C ILE A 56 7.17 -1.77 3.95
N LYS A 57 8.28 -2.49 4.03
CA LYS A 57 9.01 -2.91 2.86
C LYS A 57 8.61 -4.32 2.47
N TRP A 58 8.47 -4.57 1.17
CA TRP A 58 8.19 -5.92 0.70
C TRP A 58 8.82 -6.14 -0.66
N GLU A 59 8.86 -7.41 -1.08
CA GLU A 59 9.33 -7.76 -2.41
C GLU A 59 8.17 -8.36 -3.18
N CYS A 60 8.11 -8.04 -4.48
CA CYS A 60 7.11 -8.64 -5.35
C CYS A 60 7.32 -10.15 -5.38
N GLY A 61 6.24 -10.88 -5.31
CA GLY A 61 6.29 -12.33 -5.19
C GLY A 61 6.17 -12.82 -3.76
N LYS A 62 6.32 -11.92 -2.79
CA LYS A 62 6.24 -12.30 -1.37
C LYS A 62 5.10 -11.57 -0.65
N GLU A 63 4.05 -11.25 -1.37
CA GLU A 63 2.92 -10.52 -0.82
C GLU A 63 2.29 -11.24 0.36
N SER A 64 2.30 -12.56 0.36
CA SER A 64 1.67 -13.30 1.45
C SER A 64 2.33 -13.04 2.80
N SER A 65 3.56 -12.54 2.82
CA SER A 65 4.23 -12.22 4.08
C SER A 65 3.63 -10.97 4.74
N LEU A 66 2.76 -10.26 4.05
CA LEU A 66 2.20 -9.01 4.53
C LEU A 66 0.83 -9.17 5.19
N LYS A 67 0.40 -10.39 5.43
CA LYS A 67 -0.95 -10.62 5.93
C LYS A 67 -1.25 -9.83 7.21
N LYS A 68 -0.33 -9.85 8.17
CA LYS A 68 -0.55 -9.15 9.43
C LYS A 68 -0.67 -7.65 9.24
N GLN A 69 0.14 -7.09 8.34
CA GLN A 69 0.09 -5.67 8.07
C GLN A 69 -1.20 -5.29 7.37
N LEU A 70 -1.65 -6.14 6.45
CA LEU A 70 -2.88 -5.85 5.72
C LEU A 70 -4.12 -5.96 6.59
N GLU A 71 -4.04 -6.70 7.69
CA GLU A 71 -5.16 -6.81 8.61
C GLU A 71 -5.48 -5.49 9.29
N LYS A 72 -4.53 -4.57 9.32
CA LYS A 72 -4.70 -3.27 9.97
C LYS A 72 -5.32 -2.23 9.04
N ILE A 73 -5.51 -2.57 7.77
CA ILE A 73 -5.87 -1.62 6.74
C ILE A 73 -7.35 -1.71 6.41
N ASP A 74 -8.01 -0.57 6.36
CA ASP A 74 -9.42 -0.50 5.99
C ASP A 74 -9.60 -0.25 4.51
N ILE A 75 -8.69 0.51 3.90
CA ILE A 75 -8.74 0.85 2.49
C ILE A 75 -7.36 0.62 1.90
N LEU A 76 -7.31 -0.17 0.84
CA LEU A 76 -6.03 -0.47 0.18
C LEU A 76 -6.00 0.17 -1.19
N ILE A 77 -4.97 0.97 -1.44
CA ILE A 77 -4.76 1.61 -2.74
C ILE A 77 -3.58 0.93 -3.42
N LEU A 78 -3.86 0.27 -4.52
CA LEU A 78 -2.84 -0.46 -5.28
C LEU A 78 -2.23 0.47 -6.32
N ASN A 79 -1.14 1.12 -5.92
CA ASN A 79 -0.51 2.16 -6.73
C ASN A 79 0.88 1.78 -7.23
N HIS A 80 1.36 0.58 -6.91
CA HIS A 80 2.70 0.21 -7.32
C HIS A 80 2.73 -0.28 -8.77
N GLY A 81 3.88 -0.11 -9.39
CA GLY A 81 4.10 -0.54 -10.75
C GLY A 81 5.42 0.01 -11.23
N ILE A 82 5.81 -0.40 -12.41
CA ILE A 82 7.01 0.13 -13.04
C ILE A 82 6.69 0.45 -14.49
N TYR A 83 7.41 1.43 -15.01
CA TYR A 83 7.32 1.78 -16.40
C TYR A 83 8.74 2.03 -16.88
N ASP A 84 9.22 1.13 -17.68
CA ASP A 84 10.61 1.18 -18.13
C ASP A 84 10.67 1.37 -19.61
N LEU A 85 11.07 2.56 -20.03
CA LEU A 85 11.15 2.88 -21.45
C LEU A 85 12.41 2.33 -22.12
N SER A 86 13.36 1.90 -21.34
CA SER A 86 14.60 1.37 -21.93
C SER A 86 14.38 0.00 -22.52
N ARG A 87 13.32 -0.60 -22.19
CA ARG A 87 12.83 -1.77 -22.60
C ARG A 87 13.52 -2.63 -23.34
N GLU A 88 14.04 -3.49 -22.68
CA GLU A 88 14.44 -4.69 -23.29
C GLU A 88 13.36 -5.69 -23.07
N TYR A 89 13.15 -6.55 -24.05
CA TYR A 89 12.09 -7.54 -23.93
C TYR A 89 12.32 -8.49 -22.77
N SER A 90 13.57 -8.59 -22.33
CA SER A 90 13.88 -9.45 -21.18
C SER A 90 13.23 -8.97 -19.90
N ASN A 91 12.77 -7.72 -19.85
CA ASN A 91 12.14 -7.18 -18.65
C ASN A 91 10.63 -7.37 -18.65
N TYR A 92 10.11 -8.00 -19.66
CA TYR A 92 8.68 -8.15 -19.83
C TYR A 92 8.04 -8.93 -18.68
N GLU A 93 8.64 -10.05 -18.31
CA GLU A 93 8.11 -10.88 -17.24
C GLU A 93 8.11 -10.13 -15.92
N LYS A 94 9.16 -9.38 -15.66
CA LYS A 94 9.24 -8.60 -14.44
C LYS A 94 8.18 -7.49 -14.43
N SER A 95 7.95 -6.89 -15.57
CA SER A 95 6.93 -5.85 -15.69
C SER A 95 5.55 -6.42 -15.41
N ILE A 96 5.26 -7.61 -15.95
CA ILE A 96 3.99 -8.27 -15.69
C ILE A 96 3.87 -8.65 -14.22
N GLU A 97 4.94 -9.15 -13.62
CA GLU A 97 4.91 -9.51 -12.21
C GLU A 97 4.57 -8.30 -11.35
N ILE A 98 5.22 -7.18 -11.58
CA ILE A 98 5.03 -6.01 -10.74
C ILE A 98 3.70 -5.31 -11.03
N ASN A 99 3.38 -5.13 -12.31
CA ASN A 99 2.23 -4.32 -12.68
C ASN A 99 0.91 -5.06 -12.62
N ALA A 100 0.94 -6.37 -12.71
CA ALA A 100 -0.29 -7.15 -12.73
C ALA A 100 -0.35 -8.19 -11.63
N LEU A 101 0.58 -9.14 -11.63
CA LEU A 101 0.48 -10.28 -10.73
C LEU A 101 0.59 -9.87 -9.27
N SER A 102 1.49 -8.94 -8.96
CA SER A 102 1.63 -8.47 -7.58
C SER A 102 0.34 -7.82 -7.09
N LYS A 103 -0.30 -7.03 -7.94
CA LYS A 103 -1.55 -6.39 -7.55
C LYS A 103 -2.65 -7.40 -7.31
N PHE A 104 -2.71 -8.45 -8.13
CA PHE A 104 -3.67 -9.51 -7.92
C PHE A 104 -3.44 -10.22 -6.59
N LYS A 105 -2.19 -10.46 -6.26
CA LYS A 105 -1.86 -11.13 -5.00
C LYS A 105 -2.26 -10.27 -3.81
N PHE A 106 -2.01 -8.97 -3.88
CA PHE A 106 -2.47 -8.04 -2.85
C PHE A 106 -3.99 -8.07 -2.73
N LEU A 107 -4.66 -7.97 -3.86
CA LEU A 107 -6.10 -7.93 -3.88
C LEU A 107 -6.71 -9.19 -3.29
N ASN A 108 -6.23 -10.35 -3.70
CA ASN A 108 -6.75 -11.61 -3.19
C ASN A 108 -6.53 -11.74 -1.69
N LEU A 109 -5.35 -11.38 -1.23
CA LEU A 109 -5.04 -11.48 0.18
C LEU A 109 -5.90 -10.52 1.00
N PHE A 110 -6.04 -9.30 0.52
CA PHE A 110 -6.84 -8.30 1.21
C PHE A 110 -8.32 -8.67 1.23
N GLU A 111 -8.80 -9.22 0.12
CA GLU A 111 -10.19 -9.65 0.03
C GLU A 111 -10.49 -10.77 1.03
N ASP A 112 -9.59 -11.73 1.16
CA ASP A 112 -9.76 -12.80 2.13
C ASP A 112 -9.82 -12.26 3.55
N ILE A 113 -8.97 -11.30 3.86
CA ILE A 113 -8.96 -10.68 5.19
C ILE A 113 -10.26 -9.92 5.43
N ALA A 114 -10.71 -9.16 4.44
CA ALA A 114 -11.92 -8.37 4.57
C ALA A 114 -13.14 -9.26 4.77
N LEU A 115 -13.22 -10.35 4.04
CA LEU A 115 -14.34 -11.28 4.19
C LEU A 115 -14.36 -11.93 5.56
N THR A 116 -13.19 -12.28 6.08
CA THR A 116 -13.08 -12.85 7.39
C THR A 116 -13.52 -11.84 8.46
N ASN A 117 -13.03 -10.61 8.34
CA ASN A 117 -13.38 -9.56 9.30
C ASN A 117 -14.85 -9.21 9.24
N GLU A 118 -15.40 -9.13 8.04
CA GLU A 118 -16.81 -8.84 7.87
C GLU A 118 -17.67 -9.93 8.50
N SER A 119 -17.30 -11.16 8.30
CA SER A 119 -17.99 -12.29 8.89
C SER A 119 -17.97 -12.22 10.41
N THR A 120 -16.90 -11.72 10.98
CA THR A 120 -16.76 -11.58 12.41
C THR A 120 -17.57 -10.38 12.92
N ILE A 121 -17.51 -9.28 12.22
CA ILE A 121 -18.13 -8.03 12.65
C ILE A 121 -19.64 -8.08 12.59
N LYS A 122 -20.18 -8.77 11.63
CA LYS A 122 -21.61 -8.80 11.44
C LYS A 122 -22.37 -9.56 12.51
N LYS A 123 -21.62 -10.21 13.38
CA LYS A 123 -22.26 -10.82 14.53
C LYS A 123 -22.68 -9.73 15.48
#